data_05bbd269f387040a18f3dbfdbf8860ae
#
_entry.id   05bbd269f387040a18f3dbfdbf8860ae
#
_cell.length_a   1.000
_cell.length_b   1.000
_cell.length_c   1.000
_cell.angle_alpha   90.00
_cell.angle_beta   90.00
_cell.angle_gamma   90.00
#
_symmetry.space_group_name_H-M   'P 1'
#
loop_
_entity.id
_entity.type
_entity.pdbx_description
1 polymer ?
#
loop_
_entity_poly.entity_id
_entity_poly.type
_entity_poly.pdbx_seq_one_letter_code
_entity_poly.pdbx_strand_id
1 'polypeptide(L)'
;MSRPLDTLSADLFTPLVGPGFALRGADGTALPVSLVRCDEHPRATMPGHARTAFSLDFTCPAADVPPFTGGTFLLWHEALGEIGPLYVERILPAGYAPGLAVFQIVFA
;
A
#
# COMPACT_ATOMS: atom_id res chain seq x y z
N MET A 1 -11.14 13.62 -3.45
CA MET A 1 -11.53 12.89 -4.66
C MET A 1 -10.53 11.78 -4.92
N SER A 2 -11.01 10.55 -5.11
CA SER A 2 -10.13 9.41 -5.34
C SER A 2 -9.54 9.44 -6.75
N ARG A 3 -8.30 8.97 -6.87
CA ARG A 3 -7.69 8.78 -8.18
C ARG A 3 -8.22 7.47 -8.80
N PRO A 4 -8.45 7.42 -10.12
CA PRO A 4 -8.76 6.16 -10.79
C PRO A 4 -7.61 5.17 -10.63
N LEU A 5 -7.91 3.92 -10.31
CA LEU A 5 -6.89 2.90 -10.03
C LEU A 5 -6.03 2.57 -11.25
N ASP A 6 -6.60 2.63 -12.43
CA ASP A 6 -5.90 2.31 -13.67
C ASP A 6 -4.90 3.39 -14.11
N THR A 7 -4.93 4.56 -13.48
CA THR A 7 -3.97 5.63 -13.74
C THR A 7 -2.76 5.62 -12.81
N LEU A 8 -2.77 4.73 -11.81
CA LEU A 8 -1.68 4.65 -10.83
C LEU A 8 -0.49 3.90 -11.42
N SER A 9 0.71 4.35 -11.10
CA SER A 9 1.95 3.71 -11.48
C SER A 9 2.96 3.81 -10.34
N ALA A 10 4.02 2.99 -10.41
CA ALA A 10 5.08 3.01 -9.41
C ALA A 10 5.72 4.41 -9.28
N ASP A 11 5.80 5.15 -10.37
CA ASP A 11 6.41 6.48 -10.39
C ASP A 11 5.71 7.49 -9.49
N LEU A 12 4.42 7.30 -9.21
CA LEU A 12 3.70 8.15 -8.26
C LEU A 12 4.16 7.95 -6.82
N PHE A 13 4.57 6.74 -6.48
CA PHE A 13 4.88 6.35 -5.11
C PHE A 13 6.37 6.40 -4.79
N THR A 14 7.23 6.16 -5.74
CA THR A 14 8.68 6.12 -5.52
C THR A 14 9.21 7.38 -4.82
N PRO A 15 8.81 8.61 -5.20
CA PRO A 15 9.27 9.81 -4.49
C PRO A 15 8.65 9.98 -3.10
N LEU A 16 7.65 9.19 -2.75
CA LEU A 16 6.92 9.30 -1.49
C LEU A 16 7.33 8.24 -0.46
N VAL A 17 8.38 7.48 -0.72
CA VAL A 17 8.92 6.51 0.25
C VAL A 17 9.19 7.22 1.56
N GLY A 18 8.62 6.69 2.65
CA GLY A 18 8.69 7.30 3.97
C GLY A 18 7.34 7.36 4.65
N PRO A 19 7.25 8.09 5.77
CA PRO A 19 6.00 8.26 6.51
C PRO A 19 5.01 9.18 5.78
N GLY A 20 3.80 9.27 6.31
CA GLY A 20 2.78 10.18 5.78
C GLY A 20 1.62 9.49 5.11
N PHE A 21 1.66 8.18 4.99
CA PHE A 21 0.52 7.39 4.51
C PHE A 21 -0.38 6.97 5.65
N ALA A 22 -1.64 6.72 5.34
CA ALA A 22 -2.58 6.11 6.28
C ALA A 22 -3.45 5.10 5.55
N LEU A 23 -3.75 3.99 6.22
CA LEU A 23 -4.76 3.03 5.79
C LEU A 23 -6.05 3.36 6.55
N ARG A 24 -7.12 3.62 5.82
CA ARG A 24 -8.42 3.98 6.39
C ARG A 24 -9.43 2.86 6.18
N GLY A 25 -9.97 2.34 7.28
CA GLY A 25 -10.98 1.31 7.25
C GLY A 25 -12.38 1.90 7.10
N ALA A 26 -13.34 1.03 6.75
CA ALA A 26 -14.74 1.41 6.59
C ALA A 26 -15.38 1.87 7.91
N ASP A 27 -14.83 1.47 9.04
CA ASP A 27 -15.30 1.85 10.38
C ASP A 27 -14.79 3.23 10.83
N GLY A 28 -14.05 3.94 9.98
CA GLY A 28 -13.48 5.23 10.30
C GLY A 28 -12.10 5.18 10.95
N THR A 29 -11.56 3.97 11.23
CA THR A 29 -10.21 3.84 11.75
C THR A 29 -9.18 4.33 10.73
N ALA A 30 -8.12 4.96 11.22
CA ALA A 30 -6.98 5.35 10.40
C ALA A 30 -5.72 4.80 11.04
N LEU A 31 -4.92 4.06 10.26
CA LEU A 31 -3.66 3.49 10.71
C LEU A 31 -2.51 4.19 9.98
N PRO A 32 -1.71 5.00 10.66
CA PRO A 32 -0.53 5.61 10.05
C PRO A 32 0.48 4.55 9.67
N VAL A 33 0.99 4.62 8.44
CA VAL A 33 1.98 3.67 7.93
C VAL A 33 3.05 4.41 7.14
N SER A 34 4.21 3.78 6.99
CA SER A 34 5.31 4.28 6.16
C SER A 34 5.45 3.40 4.93
N LEU A 35 5.60 4.02 3.76
CA LEU A 35 5.94 3.31 2.54
C LEU A 35 7.43 2.99 2.58
N VAL A 36 7.78 1.71 2.53
CA VAL A 36 9.18 1.28 2.64
C VAL A 36 9.70 0.64 1.36
N ARG A 37 8.80 0.22 0.47
CA ARG A 37 9.21 -0.45 -0.75
C ARG A 37 8.18 -0.27 -1.85
N CYS A 38 8.66 -0.01 -3.06
CA CYS A 38 7.84 0.07 -4.26
C CYS A 38 8.57 -0.70 -5.37
N ASP A 39 8.02 -1.83 -5.79
CA ASP A 39 8.63 -2.73 -6.76
C ASP A 39 7.76 -2.91 -7.98
N GLU A 40 8.34 -2.74 -9.15
CA GLU A 40 7.66 -3.09 -10.41
C GLU A 40 7.83 -4.57 -10.71
N HIS A 41 6.80 -5.16 -11.31
CA HIS A 41 6.75 -6.57 -11.66
C HIS A 41 6.44 -6.73 -13.16
N PRO A 42 7.41 -6.48 -14.06
CA PRO A 42 7.15 -6.53 -15.50
C PRO A 42 6.63 -7.88 -15.98
N ARG A 43 7.07 -8.97 -15.38
CA ARG A 43 6.63 -10.32 -15.74
C ARG A 43 5.21 -10.64 -15.34
N ALA A 44 4.66 -9.91 -14.37
CA ALA A 44 3.28 -10.04 -13.94
C ALA A 44 2.34 -9.09 -14.69
N THR A 45 2.90 -8.24 -15.57
CA THR A 45 2.10 -7.28 -16.34
C THR A 45 1.38 -8.02 -17.47
N MET A 46 0.06 -7.84 -17.53
CA MET A 46 -0.75 -8.47 -18.57
C MET A 46 -0.55 -7.76 -19.92
N PRO A 47 -0.50 -8.51 -21.04
CA PRO A 47 -0.44 -7.89 -22.36
C PRO A 47 -1.57 -6.89 -22.57
N GLY A 48 -1.25 -5.75 -23.14
CA GLY A 48 -2.23 -4.70 -23.41
C GLY A 48 -2.51 -3.75 -22.26
N HIS A 49 -1.96 -3.99 -21.08
CA HIS A 49 -2.08 -3.04 -19.96
C HIS A 49 -1.18 -1.84 -20.18
N ALA A 50 -1.70 -0.65 -19.87
CA ALA A 50 -0.97 0.61 -20.06
C ALA A 50 0.14 0.82 -19.02
N ARG A 51 0.08 0.11 -17.90
CA ARG A 51 1.09 0.23 -16.83
C ARG A 51 1.74 -1.11 -16.53
N THR A 52 2.95 -1.05 -16.01
CA THR A 52 3.62 -2.21 -15.41
C THR A 52 3.00 -2.51 -14.05
N ALA A 53 2.70 -3.78 -13.78
CA ALA A 53 2.24 -4.21 -12.46
C ALA A 53 3.31 -3.84 -11.41
N PHE A 54 2.86 -3.46 -10.22
CA PHE A 54 3.76 -3.09 -9.13
C PHE A 54 3.14 -3.39 -7.77
N SER A 55 3.97 -3.41 -6.74
CA SER A 55 3.52 -3.60 -5.37
C SER A 55 4.13 -2.56 -4.44
N LEU A 56 3.41 -2.27 -3.37
CA LEU A 56 3.84 -1.36 -2.32
C LEU A 56 3.87 -2.12 -1.00
N ASP A 57 4.94 -1.95 -0.23
CA ASP A 57 5.04 -2.47 1.12
C ASP A 57 5.04 -1.30 2.11
N PHE A 58 4.19 -1.41 3.12
CA PHE A 58 4.07 -0.42 4.18
C PHE A 58 4.38 -1.06 5.52
N THR A 59 4.93 -0.29 6.44
CA THR A 59 5.21 -0.75 7.80
C THR A 59 4.62 0.18 8.85
N CYS A 60 4.33 -0.39 10.01
CA CYS A 60 4.04 0.35 11.24
C CYS A 60 4.36 -0.55 12.43
N PRO A 61 4.40 0.01 13.67
CA PRO A 61 4.59 -0.83 14.85
C PRO A 61 3.48 -1.88 14.95
N ALA A 62 3.86 -3.15 15.14
CA ALA A 62 2.90 -4.24 15.22
C ALA A 62 1.93 -4.07 16.39
N ALA A 63 2.37 -3.40 17.47
CA ALA A 63 1.53 -3.14 18.64
C ALA A 63 0.34 -2.22 18.32
N ASP A 64 0.42 -1.43 17.24
CA ASP A 64 -0.63 -0.50 16.85
C ASP A 64 -1.72 -1.17 16.00
N VAL A 65 -1.52 -2.43 15.63
CA VAL A 65 -2.37 -3.11 14.65
C VAL A 65 -3.26 -4.14 15.35
N PRO A 66 -4.59 -4.05 15.19
CA PRO A 66 -5.46 -5.14 15.65
C PRO A 66 -5.20 -6.41 14.84
N PRO A 67 -5.51 -7.59 15.37
CA PRO A 67 -5.35 -8.83 14.64
C PRO A 67 -6.18 -8.84 13.35
N PHE A 68 -5.49 -8.91 12.19
CA PHE A 68 -6.13 -9.16 10.91
C PHE A 68 -5.08 -9.67 9.92
N THR A 69 -5.52 -10.38 8.89
CA THR A 69 -4.64 -10.93 7.86
C THR A 69 -4.75 -10.18 6.54
N GLY A 70 -5.87 -9.51 6.32
CA GLY A 70 -6.09 -8.73 5.12
C GLY A 70 -7.48 -8.09 5.15
N GLY A 71 -7.70 -7.17 4.23
CA GLY A 71 -9.00 -6.49 4.13
C GLY A 71 -8.96 -5.37 3.12
N THR A 72 -10.11 -4.73 2.95
CA THR A 72 -10.26 -3.61 2.03
C THR A 72 -10.14 -2.29 2.78
N PHE A 73 -9.27 -1.42 2.27
CA PHE A 73 -8.97 -0.12 2.87
C PHE A 73 -8.85 0.96 1.81
N LEU A 74 -8.94 2.20 2.25
CA LEU A 74 -8.53 3.34 1.45
C LEU A 74 -7.11 3.72 1.86
N LEU A 75 -6.25 3.98 0.87
CA LEU A 75 -4.90 4.49 1.11
C LEU A 75 -4.93 6.00 0.99
N TRP A 76 -4.37 6.70 1.96
CA TRP A 76 -4.34 8.15 1.96
C TRP A 76 -2.92 8.67 2.06
N HIS A 77 -2.64 9.75 1.32
CA HIS A 77 -1.41 10.54 1.44
C HIS A 77 -1.73 11.98 1.07
N GLU A 78 -1.11 12.92 1.75
CA GLU A 78 -1.36 14.34 1.51
C GLU A 78 -1.19 14.74 0.04
N ALA A 79 -0.15 14.22 -0.62
CA ALA A 79 0.14 14.55 -2.01
C ALA A 79 -0.80 13.87 -3.02
N LEU A 80 -1.38 12.72 -2.66
CA LEU A 80 -2.17 11.89 -3.59
C LEU A 80 -3.66 11.91 -3.28
N GLY A 81 -4.05 12.35 -2.08
CA GLY A 81 -5.42 12.22 -1.63
C GLY A 81 -5.75 10.77 -1.28
N GLU A 82 -7.02 10.42 -1.44
CA GLU A 82 -7.53 9.11 -1.09
C GLU A 82 -7.57 8.21 -2.31
N ILE A 83 -7.08 6.98 -2.16
CA ILE A 83 -6.97 5.99 -3.22
C ILE A 83 -7.68 4.72 -2.76
N GLY A 84 -8.50 4.17 -3.60
CA GLY A 84 -9.13 2.89 -3.31
C GLY A 84 -10.62 2.87 -3.61
N PRO A 85 -11.31 1.84 -3.11
CA PRO A 85 -10.84 0.84 -2.14
C PRO A 85 -9.80 -0.12 -2.72
N LEU A 86 -8.86 -0.54 -1.87
CA LEU A 86 -7.77 -1.46 -2.23
C LEU A 86 -7.75 -2.63 -1.27
N TYR A 87 -7.43 -3.82 -1.77
CA TYR A 87 -7.15 -4.95 -0.90
C TYR A 87 -5.75 -4.83 -0.33
N VAL A 88 -5.65 -4.88 0.99
CA VAL A 88 -4.39 -4.80 1.73
C VAL A 88 -4.18 -6.13 2.44
N GLU A 89 -3.04 -6.76 2.19
CA GLU A 89 -2.67 -8.02 2.82
C GLU A 89 -1.57 -7.78 3.85
N ARG A 90 -1.73 -8.39 5.03
CA ARG A 90 -0.65 -8.40 6.01
C ARG A 90 0.27 -9.56 5.67
N ILE A 91 1.55 -9.27 5.47
CA ILE A 91 2.56 -10.26 5.10
C ILE A 91 3.52 -10.49 6.26
N LEU A 92 4.31 -11.56 6.17
CA LEU A 92 5.35 -11.84 7.14
C LEU A 92 6.41 -10.74 7.12
N PRO A 93 6.90 -10.30 8.28
CA PRO A 93 7.87 -9.20 8.36
C PRO A 93 9.31 -9.64 8.02
N ALA A 94 9.48 -10.68 7.22
CA ALA A 94 10.80 -11.19 6.81
C ALA A 94 11.56 -10.10 6.05
N GLY A 95 12.78 -9.81 6.50
CA GLY A 95 13.61 -8.75 5.91
C GLY A 95 13.38 -7.37 6.50
N TYR A 96 12.45 -7.23 7.44
CA TYR A 96 12.17 -5.97 8.13
C TYR A 96 12.54 -6.07 9.61
N ALA A 97 12.64 -4.93 10.29
CA ALA A 97 13.01 -4.88 11.69
C ALA A 97 11.99 -5.64 12.56
N PRO A 98 12.43 -6.28 13.66
CA PRO A 98 11.50 -6.93 14.59
C PRO A 98 10.48 -5.93 15.17
N GLY A 99 9.29 -6.40 15.43
CA GLY A 99 8.22 -5.58 16.00
C GLY A 99 7.44 -4.75 15.00
N LEU A 100 7.72 -4.88 13.71
CA LEU A 100 6.96 -4.22 12.66
C LEU A 100 5.88 -5.13 12.09
N ALA A 101 4.73 -4.53 11.78
CA ALA A 101 3.74 -5.14 10.90
C ALA A 101 4.01 -4.66 9.48
N VAL A 102 3.89 -5.56 8.51
CA VAL A 102 4.13 -5.24 7.10
C VAL A 102 2.85 -5.51 6.31
N PHE A 103 2.45 -4.53 5.51
CA PHE A 103 1.27 -4.61 4.66
C PHE A 103 1.66 -4.46 3.20
N GLN A 104 1.06 -5.25 2.35
CA GLN A 104 1.33 -5.20 0.92
C GLN A 104 0.07 -4.90 0.13
N ILE A 105 0.20 -4.02 -0.86
CA ILE A 105 -0.82 -3.73 -1.86
C ILE A 105 -0.24 -4.06 -3.22
N VAL A 106 -0.95 -4.88 -4.00
CA VAL A 106 -0.52 -5.27 -5.33
C VAL A 106 -1.43 -4.62 -6.37
N PHE A 107 -0.81 -3.97 -7.34
CA PHE A 107 -1.50 -3.36 -8.48
C PHE A 107 -1.15 -4.17 -9.74
N ALA A 108 -2.13 -4.81 -10.28
CA ALA A 108 -1.96 -5.63 -11.49
C ALA A 108 -1.91 -4.79 -12.77
#